data_a251fc5c4171aa036525930b676146bf
#
_entry.id   a251fc5c4171aa036525930b676146bf
#
_cell.length_a   1.000
_cell.length_b   1.000
_cell.length_c   1.000
_cell.angle_alpha   90.00
_cell.angle_beta   90.00
_cell.angle_gamma   90.00
#
_symmetry.space_group_name_H-M   'P 1'
#
loop_
_entity.id
_entity.type
_entity.pdbx_description
1 polymer ?
#
loop_
_entity_poly.entity_id
_entity_poly.type
_entity_poly.pdbx_seq_one_letter_code
_entity_poly.pdbx_strand_id
1 'polypeptide(L)'
;MPGLRPYQLNPLNRGCVETIVVYFKQNGKWIDKTDKTFYLTCKTEPWDMDADDSDAIFKVTGTIPDSTNEPGRVVFTLTEENTYLDPDTMYFVDVVETDNDGTSNAQRDFIGNFRVIGGANNAQAGGE
;
A
#
# COMPACT_ATOMS: atom_id res chain seq x y z
N MET A 1 5.26 -21.70 7.23
CA MET A 1 4.01 -21.51 6.54
C MET A 1 4.27 -21.02 5.14
N PRO A 2 3.44 -21.32 4.24
CA PRO A 2 3.65 -20.77 2.92
C PRO A 2 3.63 -19.26 3.04
N GLY A 3 4.45 -18.63 2.27
CA GLY A 3 4.49 -17.20 2.27
C GLY A 3 3.19 -16.62 1.74
N LEU A 4 3.06 -15.33 1.89
CA LEU A 4 1.95 -14.62 1.32
C LEU A 4 2.07 -14.67 -0.19
N ARG A 5 0.93 -14.77 -0.86
CA ARG A 5 0.89 -14.68 -2.32
C ARG A 5 0.68 -13.23 -2.70
N PRO A 6 1.37 -12.74 -3.73
CA PRO A 6 1.09 -11.40 -4.20
C PRO A 6 -0.35 -11.30 -4.70
N TYR A 7 -1.04 -10.30 -4.26
CA TYR A 7 -2.40 -10.00 -4.67
C TYR A 7 -2.35 -8.96 -5.78
N GLN A 8 -3.02 -9.23 -6.88
CA GLN A 8 -2.99 -8.28 -7.99
C GLN A 8 -3.99 -7.16 -7.73
N LEU A 9 -3.48 -5.97 -7.55
CA LEU A 9 -4.32 -4.80 -7.33
C LEU A 9 -4.81 -4.27 -8.67
N ASN A 10 -5.91 -3.53 -8.64
CA ASN A 10 -6.36 -2.81 -9.82
C ASN A 10 -5.30 -1.79 -10.21
N PRO A 11 -5.17 -1.50 -11.51
CA PRO A 11 -4.20 -0.49 -11.92
C PRO A 11 -4.51 0.85 -11.30
N LEU A 12 -3.46 1.60 -11.00
CA LEU A 12 -3.59 2.95 -10.48
C LEU A 12 -3.37 3.94 -11.61
N ASN A 13 -3.97 5.11 -11.49
CA ASN A 13 -3.82 6.14 -12.51
C ASN A 13 -2.54 6.90 -12.28
N ARG A 14 -1.67 6.87 -13.29
CA ARG A 14 -0.35 7.51 -13.21
C ARG A 14 -0.48 8.99 -12.98
N GLY A 15 0.25 9.50 -11.99
CA GLY A 15 0.27 10.92 -11.70
C GLY A 15 -0.95 11.46 -11.00
N CYS A 16 -1.79 10.58 -10.47
CA CYS A 16 -3.01 11.00 -9.76
C CYS A 16 -2.94 10.58 -8.30
N VAL A 17 -3.70 11.25 -7.47
CA VAL A 17 -3.88 10.81 -6.08
C VAL A 17 -4.73 9.54 -6.12
N GLU A 18 -4.26 8.50 -5.46
CA GLU A 18 -4.97 7.22 -5.40
C GLU A 18 -4.97 6.72 -3.97
N THR A 19 -5.90 5.83 -3.67
CA THR A 19 -5.92 5.21 -2.36
C THR A 19 -5.87 3.70 -2.48
N ILE A 20 -5.21 3.08 -1.52
CA ILE A 20 -5.23 1.63 -1.37
C ILE A 20 -5.83 1.37 0.00
N VAL A 21 -6.86 0.52 0.05
CA VAL A 21 -7.58 0.25 1.30
C VAL A 21 -7.44 -1.21 1.63
N VAL A 22 -7.09 -1.48 2.88
CA VAL A 22 -6.98 -2.85 3.39
C VAL A 22 -8.01 -3.03 4.48
N TYR A 23 -8.75 -4.12 4.41
CA TYR A 23 -9.81 -4.43 5.37
C TYR A 23 -9.37 -5.60 6.24
N PHE A 24 -9.34 -5.40 7.54
CA PHE A 24 -9.04 -6.47 8.49
C PHE A 24 -10.35 -6.93 9.11
N LYS A 25 -10.85 -8.05 8.61
CA LYS A 25 -12.11 -8.62 9.08
C LYS A 25 -11.96 -10.11 9.31
N GLN A 26 -12.76 -10.64 10.22
CA GLN A 26 -12.85 -12.06 10.44
C GLN A 26 -14.31 -12.40 10.71
N ASN A 27 -14.86 -13.33 9.94
CA ASN A 27 -16.26 -13.76 10.08
C ASN A 27 -17.24 -12.59 9.99
N GLY A 28 -16.94 -11.64 9.08
CA GLY A 28 -17.81 -10.49 8.87
C GLY A 28 -17.67 -9.39 9.90
N LYS A 29 -16.77 -9.55 10.86
CA LYS A 29 -16.60 -8.55 11.91
C LYS A 29 -15.24 -7.89 11.77
N TRP A 30 -15.19 -6.61 12.13
CA TRP A 30 -13.92 -5.88 12.12
C TRP A 30 -12.96 -6.44 13.16
N ILE A 31 -11.68 -6.52 12.80
CA ILE A 31 -10.61 -6.75 13.75
C ILE A 31 -10.08 -5.36 14.11
N ASP A 32 -10.04 -5.06 15.39
CA ASP A 32 -9.62 -3.74 15.86
C ASP A 32 -8.11 -3.59 15.66
N LYS A 33 -7.71 -2.67 14.80
CA LYS A 33 -6.32 -2.38 14.51
C LYS A 33 -5.94 -0.95 14.91
N THR A 34 -6.74 -0.31 15.74
CA THR A 34 -6.55 1.11 16.04
C THR A 34 -5.30 1.40 16.86
N ASP A 35 -4.73 0.38 17.50
CA ASP A 35 -3.50 0.55 18.26
C ASP A 35 -2.25 0.13 17.49
N LYS A 36 -2.37 -0.01 16.17
CA LYS A 36 -1.25 -0.41 15.31
C LYS A 36 -0.84 0.71 14.38
N THR A 37 0.39 0.63 13.90
CA THR A 37 0.90 1.52 12.86
C THR A 37 1.11 0.71 11.60
N PHE A 38 0.74 1.26 10.45
CA PHE A 38 0.78 0.55 9.18
C PHE A 38 1.63 1.30 8.18
N TYR A 39 2.43 0.55 7.43
CA TYR A 39 3.25 1.10 6.36
C TYR A 39 3.00 0.33 5.07
N LEU A 40 2.85 1.05 3.97
CA LEU A 40 2.81 0.47 2.64
C LEU A 40 4.10 0.87 1.94
N THR A 41 4.88 -0.12 1.51
CA THR A 41 6.16 0.10 0.87
C THR A 41 6.12 -0.44 -0.55
N CYS A 42 6.64 0.32 -1.50
CA CYS A 42 6.63 -0.04 -2.92
C CYS A 42 8.05 -0.28 -3.41
N LYS A 43 8.25 -1.39 -4.11
CA LYS A 43 9.54 -1.76 -4.67
C LYS A 43 9.35 -2.36 -6.06
N THR A 44 10.44 -2.53 -6.80
CA THR A 44 10.39 -3.09 -8.14
C THR A 44 10.57 -4.60 -8.18
N GLU A 45 11.01 -5.22 -7.09
CA GLU A 45 11.28 -6.65 -7.05
C GLU A 45 10.56 -7.29 -5.88
N PRO A 46 9.86 -8.40 -6.08
CA PRO A 46 9.06 -8.97 -5.00
C PRO A 46 9.88 -9.52 -3.83
N TRP A 47 11.08 -10.03 -4.10
CA TRP A 47 11.89 -10.59 -3.02
C TRP A 47 12.57 -9.49 -2.19
N ASP A 48 12.57 -8.26 -2.69
CA ASP A 48 13.10 -7.16 -1.92
C ASP A 48 12.17 -6.74 -0.80
N MET A 49 10.99 -7.32 -0.75
CA MET A 49 10.06 -7.02 0.33
C MET A 49 10.61 -7.41 1.69
N ASP A 50 11.58 -8.31 1.73
CA ASP A 50 12.19 -8.72 3.00
C ASP A 50 13.42 -7.92 3.37
N ALA A 51 13.87 -7.05 2.49
CA ALA A 51 15.05 -6.22 2.75
C ALA A 51 14.63 -4.97 3.51
N ASP A 52 15.63 -4.19 3.90
CA ASP A 52 15.31 -2.90 4.49
C ASP A 52 14.69 -1.99 3.43
N ASP A 53 14.24 -0.83 3.84
CA ASP A 53 13.49 0.06 2.96
C ASP A 53 14.35 1.06 2.22
N SER A 54 15.67 0.86 2.20
CA SER A 54 16.56 1.85 1.60
C SER A 54 16.38 2.00 0.09
N ASP A 55 15.87 0.95 -0.56
CA ASP A 55 15.64 0.98 -2.00
C ASP A 55 14.16 1.10 -2.34
N ALA A 56 13.33 1.45 -1.38
CA ALA A 56 11.90 1.61 -1.64
C ALA A 56 11.66 2.80 -2.55
N ILE A 57 10.73 2.63 -3.49
CA ILE A 57 10.32 3.71 -4.37
C ILE A 57 9.53 4.72 -3.55
N PHE A 58 8.64 4.23 -2.70
CA PHE A 58 7.95 5.09 -1.73
C PHE A 58 7.51 4.25 -0.54
N LYS A 59 7.23 4.92 0.54
CA LYS A 59 6.73 4.32 1.77
C LYS A 59 5.70 5.27 2.35
N VAL A 60 4.50 4.76 2.58
CA VAL A 60 3.37 5.58 3.02
C VAL A 60 2.81 5.01 4.30
N THR A 61 2.50 5.88 5.25
CA THR A 61 1.88 5.46 6.50
C THR A 61 0.36 5.40 6.31
N GLY A 62 -0.25 4.33 6.81
CA GLY A 62 -1.69 4.16 6.72
C GLY A 62 -2.42 4.89 7.81
N THR A 63 -3.70 5.12 7.60
CA THR A 63 -4.57 5.72 8.61
C THR A 63 -5.84 4.90 8.73
N ILE A 64 -6.50 5.00 9.88
CA ILE A 64 -7.82 4.41 10.11
C ILE A 64 -8.78 5.58 10.27
N PRO A 65 -9.52 5.95 9.21
CA PRO A 65 -10.32 7.17 9.25
C PRO A 65 -11.51 7.09 10.21
N ASP A 66 -12.05 5.90 10.41
CA ASP A 66 -13.22 5.74 11.28
C ASP A 66 -12.93 4.65 12.31
N SER A 67 -12.25 5.03 13.36
CA SER A 67 -11.82 4.07 14.39
C SER A 67 -12.98 3.55 15.21
N THR A 68 -14.11 4.22 15.18
CA THR A 68 -15.27 3.80 15.96
C THR A 68 -16.06 2.71 15.24
N ASN A 69 -16.36 2.93 13.95
CA ASN A 69 -17.23 2.03 13.20
C ASN A 69 -16.48 1.06 12.30
N GLU A 70 -15.28 1.42 11.87
CA GLU A 70 -14.48 0.60 10.97
C GLU A 70 -13.04 0.51 11.45
N PRO A 71 -12.82 -0.08 12.64
CA PRO A 71 -11.50 -0.05 13.27
C PRO A 71 -10.44 -0.90 12.59
N GLY A 72 -10.84 -1.66 11.57
CA GLY A 72 -9.90 -2.46 10.78
C GLY A 72 -9.79 -2.01 9.33
N ARG A 73 -10.32 -0.84 8.98
CA ARG A 73 -10.20 -0.32 7.63
C ARG A 73 -9.03 0.65 7.58
N VAL A 74 -7.96 0.24 6.92
CA VAL A 74 -6.72 1.02 6.85
C VAL A 74 -6.59 1.60 5.45
N VAL A 75 -6.36 2.90 5.37
CA VAL A 75 -6.30 3.62 4.10
C VAL A 75 -4.90 4.17 3.91
N PHE A 76 -4.32 3.90 2.74
CA PHE A 76 -3.04 4.46 2.33
C PHE A 76 -3.31 5.42 1.18
N THR A 77 -2.96 6.67 1.35
CA THR A 77 -3.16 7.68 0.31
C THR A 77 -1.85 7.90 -0.42
N LEU A 78 -1.88 7.67 -1.73
CA LEU A 78 -0.71 7.86 -2.58
C LEU A 78 -0.82 9.22 -3.25
N THR A 79 0.25 9.98 -3.20
CA THR A 79 0.29 11.29 -3.82
C THR A 79 0.48 11.17 -5.33
N GLU A 80 0.31 12.26 -6.03
CA GLU A 80 0.59 12.30 -7.47
C GLU A 80 2.01 11.85 -7.76
N GLU A 81 2.95 12.23 -6.93
CA GLU A 81 4.34 11.84 -7.10
C GLU A 81 4.51 10.34 -6.91
N ASN A 82 3.83 9.75 -5.92
CA ASN A 82 3.94 8.31 -5.66
C ASN A 82 3.47 7.50 -6.87
N THR A 83 2.46 7.97 -7.58
CA THR A 83 1.89 7.21 -8.71
C THR A 83 2.50 7.58 -10.05
N TYR A 84 3.40 8.56 -10.09
CA TYR A 84 4.03 8.96 -11.35
C TYR A 84 5.16 7.98 -11.67
N LEU A 85 4.79 6.77 -12.00
CA LEU A 85 5.70 5.64 -12.19
C LEU A 85 5.68 5.19 -13.64
N ASP A 86 6.59 4.29 -13.99
CA ASP A 86 6.71 3.77 -15.33
C ASP A 86 5.54 2.81 -15.62
N PRO A 87 4.72 3.09 -16.63
CA PRO A 87 3.56 2.23 -16.91
C PRO A 87 3.93 0.85 -17.46
N ASP A 88 5.16 0.66 -17.88
CA ASP A 88 5.60 -0.63 -18.40
C ASP A 88 6.21 -1.52 -17.33
N THR A 89 6.24 -1.08 -16.11
CA THR A 89 6.89 -1.81 -15.02
C THR A 89 5.84 -2.35 -14.06
N MET A 90 6.04 -3.59 -13.62
CA MET A 90 5.24 -4.16 -12.53
C MET A 90 5.88 -3.76 -11.22
N TYR A 91 5.09 -3.17 -10.34
CA TYR A 91 5.56 -2.76 -9.02
C TYR A 91 4.99 -3.67 -7.95
N PHE A 92 5.69 -3.78 -6.85
CA PHE A 92 5.29 -4.62 -5.73
C PHE A 92 5.15 -3.78 -4.48
N VAL A 93 4.15 -4.11 -3.67
CA VAL A 93 3.92 -3.43 -2.41
C VAL A 93 3.76 -4.46 -1.31
N ASP A 94 4.11 -4.08 -0.10
CA ASP A 94 3.71 -4.84 1.06
C ASP A 94 3.12 -3.90 2.10
N VAL A 95 2.31 -4.48 2.97
CA VAL A 95 1.75 -3.77 4.12
C VAL A 95 2.28 -4.44 5.36
N VAL A 96 2.95 -3.66 6.19
CA VAL A 96 3.50 -4.12 7.44
C VAL A 96 2.82 -3.39 8.58
N GLU A 97 2.36 -4.13 9.58
CA GLU A 97 1.86 -3.52 10.80
C GLU A 97 2.89 -3.65 11.91
N THR A 98 2.94 -2.66 12.77
CA THR A 98 3.77 -2.68 13.96
C THR A 98 2.91 -2.28 15.15
N ASP A 99 3.48 -2.39 16.35
CA ASP A 99 2.83 -1.81 17.52
C ASP A 99 2.79 -0.29 17.36
N ASN A 100 2.14 0.35 18.31
CA ASN A 100 1.89 1.78 18.26
C ASN A 100 3.18 2.61 18.17
N ASP A 101 4.32 2.06 18.55
CA ASP A 101 5.58 2.76 18.48
C ASP A 101 6.15 2.84 17.05
N GLY A 102 5.52 2.16 16.11
CA GLY A 102 5.95 2.20 14.71
C GLY A 102 7.10 1.26 14.38
N THR A 103 7.61 0.50 15.32
CA THR A 103 8.77 -0.36 15.09
C THR A 103 8.66 -1.75 15.69
N SER A 104 7.99 -1.90 16.84
CA SER A 104 7.99 -3.18 17.56
C SER A 104 7.00 -4.16 16.95
N ASN A 105 7.35 -5.43 17.02
CA ASN A 105 6.47 -6.54 16.58
C ASN A 105 5.97 -6.39 15.17
N ALA A 106 6.89 -6.07 14.26
CA ALA A 106 6.55 -5.89 12.84
C ALA A 106 6.05 -7.20 12.24
N GLN A 107 4.97 -7.12 11.48
CA GLN A 107 4.35 -8.26 10.84
C GLN A 107 3.89 -7.85 9.47
N ARG A 108 4.25 -8.65 8.45
CA ARG A 108 3.78 -8.39 7.10
C ARG A 108 2.39 -8.99 6.94
N ASP A 109 1.42 -8.15 6.63
CA ASP A 109 0.02 -8.57 6.50
C ASP A 109 -0.39 -8.83 5.07
N PHE A 110 0.30 -8.23 4.09
CA PHE A 110 -0.19 -8.24 2.73
C PHE A 110 0.97 -8.00 1.76
N ILE A 111 0.94 -8.71 0.64
CA ILE A 111 1.85 -8.47 -0.48
C ILE A 111 0.98 -8.31 -1.71
N GLY A 112 1.26 -7.27 -2.51
CA GLY A 112 0.51 -7.04 -3.72
C GLY A 112 1.38 -6.59 -4.85
N ASN A 113 0.81 -6.56 -6.05
CA ASN A 113 1.49 -5.97 -7.20
C ASN A 113 0.50 -5.12 -7.96
N PHE A 114 1.03 -4.17 -8.72
CA PHE A 114 0.20 -3.28 -9.51
C PHE A 114 1.00 -2.67 -10.65
N ARG A 115 0.26 -2.15 -11.62
CA ARG A 115 0.83 -1.30 -12.67
C ARG A 115 0.11 0.02 -12.66
N VAL A 116 0.75 1.04 -13.19
CA VAL A 116 0.06 2.31 -13.40
C VAL A 116 -0.39 2.38 -14.85
N ILE A 117 -1.47 3.12 -15.07
CA ILE A 117 -1.97 3.39 -16.41
C ILE A 117 -2.10 4.89 -16.54
N GLY A 118 -2.18 5.38 -17.74
CA GLY A 118 -2.33 6.80 -17.90
C GLY A 118 -1.54 7.33 -19.03
N GLY A 119 -1.33 6.70 -19.97
CA GLY A 119 -0.70 7.08 -21.18
C GLY A 119 -0.31 8.52 -21.32
N ALA A 120 -0.35 8.98 -22.52
CA ALA A 120 0.16 10.29 -22.86
C ALA A 120 -0.69 11.42 -22.31
N ASN A 121 -1.90 11.13 -21.96
CA ASN A 121 -2.83 12.18 -21.55
C ASN A 121 -3.19 12.15 -20.09
N ASN A 122 -2.34 11.62 -19.28
CA ASN A 122 -2.66 11.64 -17.87
C ASN A 122 -2.73 13.08 -17.38
N ALA A 123 -3.40 13.26 -16.25
CA ALA A 123 -3.64 14.57 -15.70
C ALA A 123 -2.34 15.29 -15.38
N GLN A 124 -1.36 14.51 -15.01
CA GLN A 124 -0.06 15.06 -14.67
C GLN A 124 0.60 15.70 -15.89
N ALA A 125 0.57 15.02 -16.97
CA ALA A 125 1.16 15.55 -18.17
C ALA A 125 0.31 16.68 -18.69
N GLY A 126 -0.71 16.79 -18.24
CA GLY A 126 -1.37 17.72 -18.75
C GLY A 126 -1.94 18.61 -18.12
N GLY A 127 -1.47 18.13 -17.61
CA GLY A 127 -2.15 18.67 -17.53
C GLY A 127 -2.85 18.83 -18.69
N GLU A 128 -2.78 18.69 -19.07
CA GLU A 128 -3.46 18.96 -20.03
C GLU A 128 -4.19 19.10 -19.87
#